data_225e115f79a31db36cf92dbc761b9755
#
_entry.id   225e115f79a31db36cf92dbc761b9755
#
_cell.length_a   1.000
_cell.length_b   1.000
_cell.length_c   1.000
_cell.angle_alpha   90.00
_cell.angle_beta   90.00
_cell.angle_gamma   90.00
#
_symmetry.space_group_name_H-M   'P 1'
#
loop_
_entity.id
_entity.type
_entity.pdbx_description
1 polymer ?
#
loop_
_entity_poly.entity_id
_entity_poly.type
_entity_poly.pdbx_seq_one_letter_code
_entity_poly.pdbx_strand_id
1 'polypeptide(L)'
;MRINKSELSKKIGQLKGIVPSRTTIEALKGVLCSDGYLIASDTNLTVKAKLEGMEEETEPFIIPAKAFDFIGSLPDGELEVSVSKGNLVIKTGKIKNQFKTLDAELFAYTKSIDTGKEPAKIPASKLKKAIDHVIYAVAASGSNQQMLGMYLECVDGKLNFVGLDGHRIAWDCIDYEESFRLSCREQLWRM
;
A
#
# COMPACT_ATOMS: atom_id res chain seq x y z
N MET A 1 18.67 -12.33 5.07
CA MET A 1 18.77 -10.92 5.41
C MET A 1 18.50 -10.70 6.89
N ARG A 2 18.98 -9.59 7.46
CA ARG A 2 18.70 -9.20 8.85
C ARG A 2 17.84 -7.94 8.86
N ILE A 3 16.80 -7.93 9.67
CA ILE A 3 15.81 -6.84 9.71
C ILE A 3 15.40 -6.59 11.15
N ASN A 4 15.16 -5.33 11.50
CA ASN A 4 14.58 -4.99 12.78
C ASN A 4 13.10 -5.42 12.85
N LYS A 5 12.72 -6.18 13.89
CA LYS A 5 11.36 -6.71 14.07
C LYS A 5 10.31 -5.59 14.16
N SER A 6 10.58 -4.55 14.92
CA SER A 6 9.63 -3.46 15.13
C SER A 6 9.35 -2.72 13.82
N GLU A 7 10.38 -2.49 13.00
CA GLU A 7 10.23 -1.89 11.68
C GLU A 7 9.43 -2.78 10.74
N LEU A 8 9.82 -4.07 10.61
CA LEU A 8 9.10 -5.02 9.76
C LEU A 8 7.62 -5.14 10.17
N SER A 9 7.34 -5.27 11.47
CA SER A 9 5.99 -5.38 12.00
C SER A 9 5.16 -4.12 11.72
N LYS A 10 5.74 -2.93 11.88
CA LYS A 10 5.11 -1.65 11.57
C LYS A 10 4.73 -1.56 10.08
N LYS A 11 5.66 -1.91 9.18
CA LYS A 11 5.42 -1.89 7.73
C LYS A 11 4.38 -2.92 7.31
N ILE A 12 4.45 -4.15 7.84
CA ILE A 12 3.41 -5.16 7.61
C ILE A 12 2.04 -4.65 8.12
N GLY A 13 2.00 -4.01 9.28
CA GLY A 13 0.78 -3.40 9.82
C GLY A 13 0.14 -2.38 8.88
N GLN A 14 0.95 -1.61 8.15
CA GLN A 14 0.48 -0.66 7.14
C GLN A 14 -0.05 -1.36 5.87
N LEU A 15 0.49 -2.52 5.51
CA LEU A 15 0.21 -3.22 4.26
C LEU A 15 -0.86 -4.32 4.39
N LYS A 16 -1.05 -4.89 5.59
CA LYS A 16 -1.95 -6.05 5.79
C LYS A 16 -3.39 -5.81 5.36
N GLY A 17 -3.87 -4.56 5.42
CA GLY A 17 -5.23 -4.18 4.99
C GLY A 17 -5.44 -4.29 3.48
N ILE A 18 -4.35 -4.32 2.69
CA ILE A 18 -4.39 -4.43 1.23
C ILE A 18 -4.33 -5.89 0.79
N VAL A 19 -3.70 -6.75 1.60
CA VAL A 19 -3.56 -8.18 1.29
C VAL A 19 -4.94 -8.84 1.24
N PRO A 20 -5.40 -9.33 0.08
CA PRO A 20 -6.74 -9.86 -0.05
C PRO A 20 -6.89 -11.20 0.68
N SER A 21 -7.96 -11.34 1.46
CA SER A 21 -8.30 -12.61 2.11
C SER A 21 -8.85 -13.65 1.12
N ARG A 22 -9.45 -13.20 0.02
CA ARG A 22 -10.00 -14.02 -1.06
C ARG A 22 -9.48 -13.52 -2.40
N THR A 23 -8.73 -14.36 -3.09
CA THR A 23 -8.19 -14.07 -4.42
C THR A 23 -7.90 -15.38 -5.15
N THR A 24 -7.97 -15.35 -6.47
CA THR A 24 -7.57 -16.47 -7.36
C THR A 24 -6.05 -16.51 -7.54
N ILE A 25 -5.36 -15.40 -7.28
CA ILE A 25 -3.90 -15.29 -7.40
C ILE A 25 -3.29 -15.54 -6.03
N GLU A 26 -2.85 -16.76 -5.76
CA GLU A 26 -2.28 -17.15 -4.45
C GLU A 26 -1.12 -16.24 -4.00
N ALA A 27 -0.30 -15.77 -4.93
CA ALA A 27 0.84 -14.90 -4.65
C ALA A 27 0.43 -13.60 -3.92
N LEU A 28 -0.78 -13.08 -4.15
CA LEU A 28 -1.28 -11.88 -3.49
C LEU A 28 -1.70 -12.09 -2.03
N LYS A 29 -1.76 -13.34 -1.53
CA LYS A 29 -2.05 -13.65 -0.11
C LYS A 29 -0.86 -13.41 0.81
N GLY A 30 0.01 -12.49 0.46
CA GLY A 30 1.18 -12.09 1.22
C GLY A 30 1.71 -10.75 0.78
N VAL A 31 2.86 -10.39 1.31
CA VAL A 31 3.60 -9.17 0.97
C VAL A 31 4.86 -9.56 0.23
N LEU A 32 5.08 -9.04 -0.97
CA LEU A 32 6.31 -9.23 -1.73
C LEU A 32 7.43 -8.37 -1.15
N CYS A 33 8.58 -8.98 -0.94
CA CYS A 33 9.84 -8.31 -0.64
C CYS A 33 10.67 -8.24 -1.92
N SER A 34 10.92 -7.06 -2.45
CA SER A 34 11.73 -6.84 -3.65
C SER A 34 12.32 -5.43 -3.65
N ASP A 35 13.54 -5.30 -4.14
CA ASP A 35 14.21 -4.01 -4.40
C ASP A 35 14.19 -3.04 -3.21
N GLY A 36 14.34 -3.53 -2.00
CA GLY A 36 14.31 -2.72 -0.77
C GLY A 36 12.90 -2.31 -0.32
N TYR A 37 11.85 -2.88 -0.91
CA TYR A 37 10.46 -2.58 -0.57
C TYR A 37 9.66 -3.79 -0.13
N LEU A 38 8.70 -3.55 0.74
CA LEU A 38 7.56 -4.41 0.98
C LEU A 38 6.40 -3.95 0.12
N ILE A 39 5.83 -4.84 -0.69
CA ILE A 39 4.80 -4.52 -1.67
C ILE A 39 3.56 -5.37 -1.39
N ALA A 40 2.42 -4.72 -1.20
CA ALA A 40 1.11 -5.37 -1.15
C ALA A 40 0.25 -4.91 -2.33
N SER A 41 -0.54 -5.82 -2.88
CA SER A 41 -1.46 -5.52 -3.98
C SER A 41 -2.72 -6.39 -3.91
N ASP A 42 -3.85 -5.80 -4.30
CA ASP A 42 -5.12 -6.51 -4.51
C ASP A 42 -5.55 -6.50 -5.99
N THR A 43 -4.62 -6.20 -6.91
CA THR A 43 -4.78 -5.97 -8.34
C THR A 43 -5.29 -4.56 -8.72
N ASN A 44 -6.07 -3.92 -7.87
CA ASN A 44 -6.57 -2.56 -8.10
C ASN A 44 -5.69 -1.50 -7.45
N LEU A 45 -5.18 -1.82 -6.26
CA LEU A 45 -4.33 -0.97 -5.46
C LEU A 45 -3.00 -1.67 -5.20
N THR A 46 -1.91 -0.96 -5.40
CA THR A 46 -0.56 -1.41 -5.02
C THR A 46 0.06 -0.39 -4.09
N VAL A 47 0.51 -0.85 -2.93
CA VAL A 47 1.23 -0.02 -1.95
C VAL A 47 2.61 -0.58 -1.73
N LYS A 48 3.60 0.30 -1.79
CA LYS A 48 5.02 0.00 -1.53
C LYS A 48 5.48 0.73 -0.27
N ALA A 49 6.07 0.01 0.65
CA ALA A 49 6.68 0.55 1.84
C ALA A 49 8.18 0.26 1.82
N LYS A 50 9.01 1.31 1.85
CA LYS A 50 10.47 1.14 1.91
C LYS A 50 10.86 0.50 3.24
N LEU A 51 11.73 -0.50 3.19
CA LEU A 51 12.26 -1.22 4.33
C LEU A 51 13.75 -0.89 4.49
N GLU A 52 14.10 -0.27 5.61
CA GLU A 52 15.48 0.10 5.88
C GLU A 52 16.32 -1.16 6.18
N GLY A 53 17.55 -1.19 5.66
CA GLY A 53 18.47 -2.33 5.85
C GLY A 53 18.21 -3.55 4.97
N MET A 54 17.27 -3.49 4.03
CA MET A 54 17.15 -4.50 2.98
C MET A 54 18.08 -4.16 1.82
N GLU A 55 18.92 -5.11 1.43
CA GLU A 55 19.80 -4.96 0.26
C GLU A 55 18.95 -5.01 -1.03
N GLU A 56 19.25 -4.11 -1.97
CA GLU A 56 18.52 -4.01 -3.24
C GLU A 56 18.70 -5.25 -4.14
N GLU A 57 19.77 -6.03 -3.95
CA GLU A 57 20.07 -7.25 -4.70
C GLU A 57 19.44 -8.53 -4.08
N THR A 58 18.53 -8.41 -3.12
CA THR A 58 17.89 -9.59 -2.52
C THR A 58 16.91 -10.23 -3.50
N GLU A 59 17.04 -11.53 -3.76
CA GLU A 59 16.06 -12.27 -4.57
C GLU A 59 14.64 -12.03 -4.04
N PRO A 60 13.67 -11.74 -4.94
CA PRO A 60 12.30 -11.48 -4.53
C PRO A 60 11.68 -12.68 -3.81
N PHE A 61 10.98 -12.44 -2.70
CA PHE A 61 10.24 -13.47 -1.99
C PHE A 61 8.97 -12.90 -1.34
N ILE A 62 8.02 -13.78 -1.03
CA ILE A 62 6.75 -13.37 -0.41
C ILE A 62 6.73 -13.78 1.06
N ILE A 63 6.40 -12.82 1.93
CA ILE A 63 6.00 -13.09 3.32
C ILE A 63 4.50 -13.41 3.31
N PRO A 64 4.09 -14.65 3.51
CA PRO A 64 2.68 -15.02 3.47
C PRO A 64 1.91 -14.40 4.66
N ALA A 65 0.65 -14.06 4.47
CA ALA A 65 -0.19 -13.44 5.51
C ALA A 65 -0.23 -14.26 6.82
N LYS A 66 -0.12 -15.59 6.73
CA LYS A 66 -0.03 -16.49 7.89
C LYS A 66 1.19 -16.23 8.79
N ALA A 67 2.23 -15.55 8.28
CA ALA A 67 3.41 -15.21 9.06
C ALA A 67 3.26 -13.87 9.81
N PHE A 68 2.28 -13.04 9.49
CA PHE A 68 2.15 -11.69 10.05
C PHE A 68 1.96 -11.69 11.57
N ASP A 69 1.05 -12.51 12.08
CA ASP A 69 0.77 -12.58 13.51
C ASP A 69 1.97 -13.16 14.26
N PHE A 70 2.65 -14.15 13.67
CA PHE A 70 3.89 -14.69 14.24
C PHE A 70 4.97 -13.61 14.33
N ILE A 71 5.21 -12.83 13.26
CA ILE A 71 6.17 -11.73 13.28
C ILE A 71 5.79 -10.70 14.36
N GLY A 72 4.50 -10.38 14.46
CA GLY A 72 3.98 -9.47 15.49
C GLY A 72 4.24 -9.94 16.92
N SER A 73 4.17 -11.25 17.17
CA SER A 73 4.34 -11.86 18.50
C SER A 73 5.81 -12.06 18.94
N LEU A 74 6.77 -11.90 18.03
CA LEU A 74 8.18 -12.06 18.36
C LEU A 74 8.67 -10.91 19.27
N PRO A 75 9.68 -11.17 20.13
CA PRO A 75 10.32 -10.10 20.88
C PRO A 75 11.01 -9.10 19.96
N ASP A 76 11.14 -7.85 20.43
CA ASP A 76 11.87 -6.84 19.70
C ASP A 76 13.35 -7.21 19.56
N GLY A 77 13.94 -6.83 18.43
CA GLY A 77 15.32 -7.14 18.09
C GLY A 77 15.52 -7.45 16.62
N GLU A 78 16.65 -8.03 16.28
CA GLU A 78 16.96 -8.47 14.92
C GLU A 78 16.28 -9.81 14.59
N LEU A 79 15.66 -9.84 13.42
CA LEU A 79 15.16 -11.05 12.78
C LEU A 79 16.12 -11.47 11.65
N GLU A 80 16.46 -12.73 11.61
CA GLU A 80 17.07 -13.38 10.45
C GLU A 80 15.94 -13.95 9.59
N VAL A 81 15.82 -13.45 8.36
CA VAL A 81 14.85 -13.90 7.38
C VAL A 81 15.58 -14.51 6.20
N SER A 82 15.24 -15.74 5.84
CA SER A 82 15.84 -16.44 4.71
C SER A 82 14.80 -17.30 3.99
N VAL A 83 15.01 -17.52 2.70
CA VAL A 83 14.19 -18.46 1.91
C VAL A 83 15.02 -19.70 1.62
N SER A 84 14.49 -20.86 1.90
CA SER A 84 15.14 -22.13 1.63
C SER A 84 14.11 -23.19 1.24
N LYS A 85 14.34 -23.85 0.10
CA LYS A 85 13.50 -24.94 -0.41
C LYS A 85 12.01 -24.60 -0.47
N GLY A 86 11.67 -23.37 -0.90
CA GLY A 86 10.28 -22.90 -0.97
C GLY A 86 9.63 -22.57 0.38
N ASN A 87 10.44 -22.41 1.44
CA ASN A 87 9.97 -21.98 2.74
C ASN A 87 10.67 -20.70 3.18
N LEU A 88 9.87 -19.78 3.71
CA LEU A 88 10.34 -18.61 4.44
C LEU A 88 10.70 -19.04 5.85
N VAL A 89 11.96 -18.87 6.25
CA VAL A 89 12.47 -19.16 7.58
C VAL A 89 12.70 -17.86 8.32
N ILE A 90 12.07 -17.72 9.47
CA ILE A 90 12.21 -16.55 10.35
C ILE A 90 12.82 -17.04 11.67
N LYS A 91 13.91 -16.38 12.08
CA LYS A 91 14.64 -16.69 13.32
C LYS A 91 14.87 -15.43 14.13
N THR A 92 14.77 -15.56 15.46
CA THR A 92 15.26 -14.59 16.44
C THR A 92 15.73 -15.32 17.70
N GLY A 93 16.98 -15.19 18.05
CA GLY A 93 17.58 -15.96 19.15
C GLY A 93 17.36 -17.46 19.00
N LYS A 94 16.65 -18.08 19.97
CA LYS A 94 16.30 -19.52 19.96
C LYS A 94 14.99 -19.84 19.23
N ILE A 95 14.21 -18.82 18.87
CA ILE A 95 12.91 -18.98 18.21
C ILE A 95 13.15 -19.11 16.70
N LYS A 96 12.59 -20.17 16.11
CA LYS A 96 12.64 -20.41 14.66
C LYS A 96 11.29 -20.92 14.19
N ASN A 97 10.76 -20.35 13.11
CA ASN A 97 9.57 -20.87 12.44
C ASN A 97 9.76 -20.87 10.93
N GLN A 98 8.95 -21.67 10.24
CA GLN A 98 8.99 -21.83 8.80
C GLN A 98 7.57 -21.71 8.23
N PHE A 99 7.43 -20.95 7.16
CA PHE A 99 6.19 -20.77 6.44
C PHE A 99 6.43 -21.15 4.97
N LYS A 100 5.51 -21.88 4.37
CA LYS A 100 5.57 -22.10 2.93
C LYS A 100 5.45 -20.73 2.26
N THR A 101 6.47 -20.32 1.50
CA THR A 101 6.42 -19.08 0.72
C THR A 101 5.63 -19.29 -0.57
N LEU A 102 5.20 -18.20 -1.18
CA LEU A 102 4.47 -18.16 -2.42
C LEU A 102 5.43 -17.80 -3.54
N ASP A 103 5.05 -18.11 -4.77
CA ASP A 103 5.86 -17.81 -5.95
C ASP A 103 5.87 -16.29 -6.21
N ALA A 104 7.03 -15.67 -6.08
CA ALA A 104 7.20 -14.23 -6.25
C ALA A 104 7.04 -13.78 -7.71
N GLU A 105 7.30 -14.66 -8.70
CA GLU A 105 7.12 -14.34 -10.12
C GLU A 105 5.64 -14.16 -10.49
N LEU A 106 4.75 -14.84 -9.76
CA LEU A 106 3.30 -14.74 -9.94
C LEU A 106 2.67 -13.55 -9.20
N PHE A 107 3.46 -12.73 -8.50
CA PHE A 107 2.93 -11.58 -7.78
C PHE A 107 2.52 -10.47 -8.74
N ALA A 108 1.20 -10.33 -8.94
CA ALA A 108 0.65 -9.32 -9.83
C ALA A 108 0.56 -7.96 -9.14
N TYR A 109 1.31 -6.97 -9.61
CA TYR A 109 1.21 -5.59 -9.14
C TYR A 109 1.52 -4.59 -10.25
N THR A 110 0.96 -3.40 -10.11
CA THR A 110 1.27 -2.31 -11.03
C THR A 110 2.62 -1.72 -10.67
N LYS A 111 3.58 -1.84 -11.58
CA LYS A 111 4.86 -1.13 -11.44
C LYS A 111 4.61 0.38 -11.55
N SER A 112 5.41 1.18 -10.82
CA SER A 112 5.37 2.63 -10.96
C SER A 112 5.63 3.03 -12.41
N ILE A 113 4.77 3.89 -12.95
CA ILE A 113 4.99 4.48 -14.27
C ILE A 113 5.90 5.68 -14.06
N ASP A 114 7.07 5.66 -14.67
CA ASP A 114 7.90 6.86 -14.76
C ASP A 114 7.28 7.77 -15.81
N THR A 115 6.70 8.87 -15.36
CA THR A 115 6.09 9.87 -16.24
C THR A 115 7.10 10.89 -16.74
N GLY A 116 8.37 10.84 -16.28
CA GLY A 116 9.38 11.86 -16.56
C GLY A 116 9.06 13.25 -16.00
N LYS A 117 8.03 13.36 -15.14
CA LYS A 117 7.60 14.60 -14.51
C LYS A 117 7.97 14.61 -13.03
N GLU A 118 8.29 15.78 -12.51
CA GLU A 118 8.47 15.95 -11.07
C GLU A 118 7.19 15.59 -10.31
N PRO A 119 7.29 14.86 -9.19
CA PRO A 119 6.14 14.47 -8.40
C PRO A 119 5.52 15.69 -7.68
N ALA A 120 4.20 15.76 -7.67
CA ALA A 120 3.46 16.75 -6.89
C ALA A 120 3.77 16.58 -5.39
N LYS A 121 4.14 17.68 -4.72
CA LYS A 121 4.45 17.69 -3.27
C LYS A 121 3.37 18.47 -2.52
N ILE A 122 2.56 17.78 -1.77
CA ILE A 122 1.46 18.37 -0.99
C ILE A 122 1.68 18.04 0.49
N PRO A 123 1.60 19.04 1.40
CA PRO A 123 1.66 18.77 2.83
C PRO A 123 0.57 17.79 3.27
N ALA A 124 0.95 16.68 3.90
CA ALA A 124 0.04 15.58 4.24
C ALA A 124 -1.14 16.03 5.12
N SER A 125 -0.93 16.99 6.02
CA SER A 125 -2.00 17.54 6.86
C SER A 125 -3.05 18.30 6.06
N LYS A 126 -2.64 19.09 5.06
CA LYS A 126 -3.57 19.83 4.17
C LYS A 126 -4.34 18.84 3.30
N LEU A 127 -3.63 17.89 2.68
CA LEU A 127 -4.23 16.84 1.85
C LEU A 127 -5.27 16.04 2.64
N LYS A 128 -4.88 15.53 3.82
CA LYS A 128 -5.80 14.77 4.67
C LYS A 128 -7.05 15.57 5.03
N LYS A 129 -6.91 16.81 5.46
CA LYS A 129 -8.04 17.66 5.81
C LYS A 129 -9.01 17.87 4.64
N ALA A 130 -8.49 18.18 3.46
CA ALA A 130 -9.32 18.35 2.27
C ALA A 130 -10.07 17.09 1.88
N ILE A 131 -9.40 15.92 1.97
CA ILE A 131 -10.03 14.61 1.75
C ILE A 131 -11.15 14.36 2.77
N ASP A 132 -10.87 14.52 4.07
CA ASP A 132 -11.86 14.31 5.14
C ASP A 132 -13.10 15.18 4.96
N HIS A 133 -12.96 16.37 4.36
CA HIS A 133 -14.07 17.29 4.11
C HIS A 133 -15.01 16.86 2.96
N VAL A 134 -14.54 15.99 2.05
CA VAL A 134 -15.34 15.62 0.86
C VAL A 134 -15.66 14.14 0.75
N ILE A 135 -14.89 13.27 1.41
CA ILE A 135 -14.99 11.81 1.23
C ILE A 135 -16.36 11.25 1.62
N TYR A 136 -17.06 11.86 2.57
CA TYR A 136 -18.39 11.44 3.01
C TYR A 136 -19.48 11.61 1.93
N ALA A 137 -19.22 12.44 0.91
CA ALA A 137 -20.12 12.67 -0.20
C ALA A 137 -19.81 11.79 -1.42
N VAL A 138 -18.78 10.94 -1.36
CA VAL A 138 -18.48 9.97 -2.41
C VAL A 138 -19.42 8.78 -2.29
N ALA A 139 -19.99 8.33 -3.42
CA ALA A 139 -20.90 7.19 -3.43
C ALA A 139 -20.18 5.90 -3.04
N ALA A 140 -20.72 5.14 -2.09
CA ALA A 140 -20.16 3.86 -1.67
C ALA A 140 -20.40 2.74 -2.71
N SER A 141 -21.46 2.86 -3.53
CA SER A 141 -21.81 1.92 -4.59
C SER A 141 -22.70 2.61 -5.63
N GLY A 142 -22.75 2.10 -6.84
CA GLY A 142 -23.63 2.62 -7.90
C GLY A 142 -23.17 2.21 -9.29
N SER A 143 -24.02 2.41 -10.29
CA SER A 143 -23.73 2.14 -11.70
C SER A 143 -22.84 3.21 -12.34
N ASN A 144 -22.86 4.41 -11.80
CA ASN A 144 -21.98 5.49 -12.27
C ASN A 144 -20.61 5.42 -11.57
N GLN A 145 -19.63 4.88 -12.28
CA GLN A 145 -18.27 4.71 -11.74
C GLN A 145 -17.57 6.02 -11.40
N GLN A 146 -17.96 7.13 -12.00
CA GLN A 146 -17.37 8.45 -11.71
C GLN A 146 -17.72 8.93 -10.30
N MET A 147 -18.86 8.52 -9.76
CA MET A 147 -19.28 8.86 -8.39
C MET A 147 -18.65 7.98 -7.31
N LEU A 148 -18.02 6.86 -7.71
CA LEU A 148 -17.34 5.94 -6.77
C LEU A 148 -15.93 6.41 -6.38
N GLY A 149 -15.59 7.65 -6.72
CA GLY A 149 -14.30 8.23 -6.41
C GLY A 149 -14.40 9.72 -6.19
N MET A 150 -13.35 10.28 -5.60
CA MET A 150 -13.18 11.71 -5.46
C MET A 150 -12.54 12.27 -6.72
N TYR A 151 -13.09 13.36 -7.24
CA TYR A 151 -12.51 14.09 -8.35
C TYR A 151 -11.52 15.12 -7.84
N LEU A 152 -10.34 15.14 -8.44
CA LEU A 152 -9.26 16.08 -8.17
C LEU A 152 -8.97 16.89 -9.44
N GLU A 153 -8.99 18.19 -9.31
CA GLU A 153 -8.67 19.10 -10.40
C GLU A 153 -7.80 20.24 -9.90
N CYS A 154 -6.67 20.46 -10.54
CA CYS A 154 -5.85 21.63 -10.30
C CYS A 154 -6.04 22.65 -11.40
N VAL A 155 -6.63 23.79 -11.06
CA VAL A 155 -6.90 24.89 -11.96
C VAL A 155 -6.77 26.22 -11.22
N ASP A 156 -6.26 27.25 -11.88
CA ASP A 156 -6.09 28.61 -11.35
C ASP A 156 -5.37 28.66 -9.99
N GLY A 157 -4.32 27.86 -9.84
CA GLY A 157 -3.49 27.81 -8.62
C GLY A 157 -4.16 27.12 -7.44
N LYS A 158 -5.23 26.35 -7.68
CA LYS A 158 -5.95 25.60 -6.62
C LYS A 158 -6.14 24.16 -7.01
N LEU A 159 -5.84 23.27 -6.07
CA LEU A 159 -6.23 21.88 -6.14
C LEU A 159 -7.59 21.70 -5.47
N ASN A 160 -8.58 21.39 -6.29
CA ASN A 160 -9.96 21.18 -5.89
C ASN A 160 -10.21 19.70 -5.63
N PHE A 161 -10.97 19.41 -4.58
CA PHE A 161 -11.43 18.09 -4.17
C PHE A 161 -12.94 18.08 -4.24
N VAL A 162 -13.53 17.14 -4.97
CA VAL A 162 -14.99 17.05 -5.15
C VAL A 162 -15.44 15.62 -4.91
N GLY A 163 -16.37 15.45 -4.00
CA GLY A 163 -17.11 14.21 -3.77
C GLY A 163 -18.59 14.40 -4.11
N LEU A 164 -19.21 13.41 -4.77
CA LEU A 164 -20.65 13.45 -5.05
C LEU A 164 -21.26 12.03 -5.07
N ASP A 165 -22.53 11.90 -4.70
CA ASP A 165 -23.27 10.63 -4.69
C ASP A 165 -24.65 10.73 -5.43
N GLY A 166 -24.89 11.83 -6.14
CA GLY A 166 -26.15 12.09 -6.84
C GLY A 166 -27.20 12.79 -5.98
N HIS A 167 -27.03 12.86 -4.65
CA HIS A 167 -27.92 13.56 -3.71
C HIS A 167 -27.25 14.76 -3.07
N ARG A 168 -25.93 14.73 -2.92
CA ARG A 168 -25.12 15.76 -2.30
C ARG A 168 -23.79 15.90 -3.01
N ILE A 169 -23.22 17.10 -2.89
CA ILE A 169 -21.88 17.46 -3.39
C ILE A 169 -21.13 18.06 -2.21
N ALA A 170 -19.90 17.63 -2.01
CA ALA A 170 -18.95 18.27 -1.12
C ALA A 170 -17.75 18.76 -1.93
N TRP A 171 -17.27 19.94 -1.58
CA TRP A 171 -16.12 20.57 -2.24
C TRP A 171 -15.21 21.22 -1.22
N ASP A 172 -13.91 21.08 -1.42
CA ASP A 172 -12.86 21.78 -0.70
C ASP A 172 -11.69 22.07 -1.64
N CYS A 173 -10.81 23.00 -1.29
CA CYS A 173 -9.64 23.33 -2.10
C CYS A 173 -8.43 23.71 -1.25
N ILE A 174 -7.23 23.48 -1.81
CA ILE A 174 -5.95 23.94 -1.28
C ILE A 174 -5.18 24.69 -2.36
N ASP A 175 -4.33 25.64 -1.98
CA ASP A 175 -3.46 26.35 -2.93
C ASP A 175 -2.42 25.38 -3.49
N TYR A 176 -2.28 25.32 -4.82
CA TYR A 176 -1.35 24.48 -5.54
C TYR A 176 -1.10 25.01 -6.96
N GLU A 177 0.17 25.14 -7.36
CA GLU A 177 0.55 25.88 -8.57
C GLU A 177 0.49 25.10 -9.88
N GLU A 178 0.55 23.76 -9.83
CA GLU A 178 0.53 22.93 -11.05
C GLU A 178 -0.90 22.61 -11.52
N SER A 179 -1.07 22.38 -12.83
CA SER A 179 -2.39 22.03 -13.40
C SER A 179 -2.48 20.55 -13.73
N PHE A 180 -3.47 19.86 -13.18
CA PHE A 180 -3.81 18.47 -13.52
C PHE A 180 -5.27 18.14 -13.21
N ARG A 181 -5.76 17.04 -13.79
CA ARG A 181 -7.09 16.46 -13.49
C ARG A 181 -6.94 14.97 -13.22
N LEU A 182 -7.56 14.49 -12.16
CA LEU A 182 -7.50 13.10 -11.75
C LEU A 182 -8.79 12.69 -11.04
N SER A 183 -9.31 11.50 -11.34
CA SER A 183 -10.37 10.87 -10.55
C SER A 183 -9.77 9.71 -9.73
N CYS A 184 -9.90 9.79 -8.40
CA CYS A 184 -9.38 8.80 -7.47
C CYS A 184 -10.52 8.05 -6.77
N ARG A 185 -10.47 6.73 -6.76
CA ARG A 185 -11.46 5.89 -6.05
C ARG A 185 -11.31 6.03 -4.53
N GLU A 186 -12.42 5.92 -3.81
CA GLU A 186 -12.49 6.03 -2.35
C GLU A 186 -11.52 5.08 -1.61
N GLN A 187 -11.30 3.89 -2.14
CA GLN A 187 -10.41 2.89 -1.54
C GLN A 187 -8.97 3.37 -1.30
N LEU A 188 -8.50 4.35 -2.06
CA LEU A 188 -7.17 4.94 -1.90
C LEU A 188 -7.02 5.79 -0.62
N TRP A 189 -8.13 6.21 0.00
CA TRP A 189 -8.12 7.22 1.08
C TRP A 189 -8.54 6.68 2.44
N ARG A 190 -9.04 5.45 2.52
CA ARG A 190 -9.47 4.80 3.78
C ARG A 190 -8.37 4.02 4.50
N MET A 191 -7.11 4.23 4.13
CA MET A 191 -5.94 3.51 4.68
C MET A 191 -5.35 4.20 5.91
#